data_9f79690128eb0f96f7ff55af297b92cf
#
_entry.id   9f79690128eb0f96f7ff55af297b92cf
#
_cell.length_a   1.000
_cell.length_b   1.000
_cell.length_c   1.000
_cell.angle_alpha   90.00
_cell.angle_beta   90.00
_cell.angle_gamma   90.00
#
_symmetry.space_group_name_H-M   'P 1'
#
loop_
_entity.id
_entity.type
_entity.pdbx_description
1 polymer ?
#
loop_
_entity_poly.entity_id
_entity_poly.type
_entity_poly.pdbx_seq_one_letter_code
_entity_poly.pdbx_strand_id
1 'polypeptide(L)'
;MEIKIHNLKKTYGSKTAVDIPDYTLQGPEILGLMGNNGAGKTTLFRLMLDLLKADSGNVYLDGTDVSQSEDWKSHVGAYMDKSFLIDYLTPEEYFQFCGRMYGFDAATLHERIYRYERFLGDEILKEKKYIRNLSAGNKQKTGIVTALLHNPELVILDEPFNFLDPTSQSLLKHLLKHYCEEQKATILVSSHNLSHTVDLSTRIVLLEQGHLLRDLDNTDG
;
A
#
# COMPACT_ATOMS: atom_id res chain seq x y z
N MET A 1 5.06 -12.82 4.37
CA MET A 1 5.31 -12.02 5.61
C MET A 1 4.14 -12.18 6.57
N GLU A 2 4.39 -12.43 7.88
CA GLU A 2 3.37 -12.40 8.94
C GLU A 2 3.19 -10.96 9.46
N ILE A 3 1.95 -10.55 9.69
CA ILE A 3 1.61 -9.29 10.34
C ILE A 3 0.89 -9.60 11.64
N LYS A 4 1.39 -9.10 12.77
CA LYS A 4 0.76 -9.28 14.07
C LYS A 4 0.54 -7.94 14.75
N ILE A 5 -0.69 -7.72 15.20
CA ILE A 5 -1.09 -6.55 15.99
C ILE A 5 -1.39 -7.03 17.40
N HIS A 6 -0.89 -6.32 18.41
CA HIS A 6 -1.14 -6.64 19.82
C HIS A 6 -1.50 -5.39 20.62
N ASN A 7 -2.70 -5.36 21.20
CA ASN A 7 -3.25 -4.27 22.04
C ASN A 7 -3.06 -2.87 21.43
N LEU A 8 -3.17 -2.76 20.10
CA LEU A 8 -2.87 -1.54 19.36
C LEU A 8 -3.97 -0.50 19.54
N LYS A 9 -3.60 0.67 20.07
CA LYS A 9 -4.53 1.76 20.29
C LYS A 9 -3.99 3.10 19.82
N LYS A 10 -4.86 3.88 19.19
CA LYS A 10 -4.62 5.27 18.81
C LYS A 10 -5.87 6.13 18.98
N THR A 11 -5.69 7.26 19.66
CA THR A 11 -6.75 8.24 19.91
C THR A 11 -6.35 9.63 19.43
N TYR A 12 -7.33 10.43 19.02
CA TYR A 12 -7.17 11.86 18.73
C TYR A 12 -8.19 12.64 19.58
N GLY A 13 -7.72 13.23 20.66
CA GLY A 13 -8.60 13.82 21.68
C GLY A 13 -9.52 12.76 22.28
N SER A 14 -10.83 12.94 22.17
CA SER A 14 -11.84 11.98 22.65
C SER A 14 -12.18 10.87 21.63
N LYS A 15 -11.68 10.96 20.39
CA LYS A 15 -12.00 10.01 19.32
C LYS A 15 -11.00 8.87 19.29
N THR A 16 -11.47 7.63 19.47
CA THR A 16 -10.69 6.43 19.16
C THR A 16 -10.60 6.25 17.66
N ALA A 17 -9.39 6.20 17.11
CA ALA A 17 -9.14 6.01 15.70
C ALA A 17 -8.77 4.56 15.36
N VAL A 18 -8.09 3.87 16.28
CA VAL A 18 -7.77 2.43 16.22
C VAL A 18 -7.82 1.87 17.64
N ASP A 19 -8.46 0.73 17.81
CA ASP A 19 -8.49 -0.06 19.04
C ASP A 19 -8.65 -1.54 18.65
N ILE A 20 -7.52 -2.23 18.49
CA ILE A 20 -7.44 -3.60 18.01
C ILE A 20 -6.68 -4.42 19.06
N PRO A 21 -7.36 -5.27 19.85
CA PRO A 21 -6.71 -6.06 20.89
C PRO A 21 -5.67 -7.01 20.33
N ASP A 22 -6.07 -7.86 19.39
CA ASP A 22 -5.18 -8.81 18.71
C ASP A 22 -5.67 -9.05 17.30
N TYR A 23 -4.70 -9.12 16.35
CA TYR A 23 -4.97 -9.53 14.99
C TYR A 23 -3.72 -10.15 14.39
N THR A 24 -3.89 -11.23 13.64
CA THR A 24 -2.79 -11.88 12.92
C THR A 24 -3.20 -12.19 11.50
N LEU A 25 -2.37 -11.77 10.56
CA LEU A 25 -2.48 -12.09 9.15
C LEU A 25 -1.25 -12.89 8.72
N GLN A 26 -1.46 -14.02 8.05
CA GLN A 26 -0.38 -14.83 7.48
C GLN A 26 -0.55 -14.89 5.97
N GLY A 27 0.34 -14.22 5.25
CA GLY A 27 0.34 -14.24 3.79
C GLY A 27 0.99 -15.50 3.18
N PRO A 28 1.01 -15.61 1.85
CA PRO A 28 0.66 -14.58 0.87
C PRO A 28 -0.86 -14.48 0.64
N GLU A 29 -1.40 -13.29 0.68
CA GLU A 29 -2.81 -13.03 0.38
C GLU A 29 -3.05 -11.54 0.04
N ILE A 30 -4.20 -11.23 -0.55
CA ILE A 30 -4.65 -9.84 -0.74
C ILE A 30 -5.76 -9.56 0.24
N LEU A 31 -5.47 -8.72 1.24
CA LEU A 31 -6.44 -8.29 2.23
C LEU A 31 -7.03 -6.94 1.84
N GLY A 32 -8.34 -6.89 1.68
CA GLY A 32 -9.11 -5.67 1.52
C GLY A 32 -9.58 -5.12 2.87
N LEU A 33 -9.02 -4.00 3.30
CA LEU A 33 -9.45 -3.30 4.51
C LEU A 33 -10.58 -2.34 4.16
N MET A 34 -11.81 -2.73 4.48
CA MET A 34 -13.01 -1.95 4.22
C MET A 34 -13.42 -1.10 5.41
N GLY A 35 -14.04 0.04 5.13
CA GLY A 35 -14.65 0.91 6.13
C GLY A 35 -14.97 2.28 5.57
N ASN A 36 -15.92 2.96 6.18
CA ASN A 36 -16.29 4.32 5.82
C ASN A 36 -15.13 5.31 6.02
N ASN A 37 -15.25 6.52 5.44
CA ASN A 37 -14.31 7.59 5.72
C ASN A 37 -14.29 7.90 7.22
N GLY A 38 -13.08 7.95 7.78
CA GLY A 38 -12.90 8.15 9.22
C GLY A 38 -13.05 6.90 10.08
N ALA A 39 -13.17 5.69 9.50
CA ALA A 39 -13.21 4.41 10.23
C ALA A 39 -11.88 4.05 10.91
N GLY A 40 -10.76 4.63 10.46
CA GLY A 40 -9.43 4.37 11.01
C GLY A 40 -8.44 3.69 10.05
N LYS A 41 -8.82 3.38 8.78
CA LYS A 41 -8.00 2.66 7.79
C LYS A 41 -6.61 3.27 7.62
N THR A 42 -6.54 4.55 7.23
CA THR A 42 -5.28 5.28 7.06
C THR A 42 -4.47 5.35 8.36
N THR A 43 -5.15 5.50 9.51
CA THR A 43 -4.48 5.50 10.83
C THR A 43 -3.85 4.15 11.12
N LEU A 44 -4.56 3.05 10.86
CA LEU A 44 -4.04 1.70 11.02
C LEU A 44 -2.81 1.47 10.13
N PHE A 45 -2.89 1.82 8.85
CA PHE A 45 -1.75 1.67 7.94
C PHE A 45 -0.54 2.52 8.35
N ARG A 46 -0.76 3.75 8.84
CA ARG A 46 0.32 4.60 9.37
C ARG A 46 0.97 4.02 10.63
N LEU A 47 0.20 3.38 11.50
CA LEU A 47 0.73 2.66 12.66
C LEU A 47 1.56 1.44 12.25
N MET A 48 1.10 0.68 11.24
CA MET A 48 1.83 -0.47 10.71
C MET A 48 3.16 -0.09 10.05
N LEU A 49 3.23 1.12 9.48
CA LEU A 49 4.41 1.66 8.82
C LEU A 49 5.30 2.52 9.74
N ASP A 50 5.00 2.56 11.05
CA ASP A 50 5.68 3.44 12.03
C ASP A 50 5.74 4.92 11.60
N LEU A 51 4.78 5.35 10.75
CA LEU A 51 4.59 6.76 10.38
C LEU A 51 3.78 7.53 11.43
N LEU A 52 3.24 6.83 12.41
CA LEU A 52 2.44 7.34 13.50
C LEU A 52 2.71 6.51 14.74
N LYS A 53 3.01 7.16 15.85
CA LYS A 53 3.23 6.48 17.14
C LYS A 53 1.90 6.04 17.75
N ALA A 54 1.80 4.78 18.14
CA ALA A 54 0.68 4.25 18.91
C ALA A 54 0.62 4.87 20.31
N ASP A 55 -0.57 4.96 20.90
CA ASP A 55 -0.74 5.35 22.31
C ASP A 55 -0.46 4.14 23.22
N SER A 56 -0.76 2.93 22.76
CA SER A 56 -0.37 1.65 23.38
C SER A 56 -0.35 0.54 22.34
N GLY A 57 0.29 -0.58 22.70
CA GLY A 57 0.38 -1.77 21.84
C GLY A 57 1.42 -1.65 20.74
N ASN A 58 1.56 -2.71 19.97
CA ASN A 58 2.64 -2.87 19.01
C ASN A 58 2.14 -3.54 17.73
N VAL A 59 2.87 -3.28 16.64
CA VAL A 59 2.75 -4.01 15.36
C VAL A 59 4.07 -4.75 15.12
N TYR A 60 3.95 -6.00 14.72
CA TYR A 60 5.10 -6.85 14.38
C TYR A 60 4.99 -7.30 12.92
N LEU A 61 6.10 -7.24 12.19
CA LEU A 61 6.28 -7.79 10.85
C LEU A 61 7.34 -8.90 10.93
N ASP A 62 6.95 -10.14 10.64
CA ASP A 62 7.77 -11.34 10.84
C ASP A 62 8.49 -11.37 12.20
N GLY A 63 7.75 -11.04 13.26
CA GLY A 63 8.24 -10.98 14.63
C GLY A 63 9.05 -9.74 15.00
N THR A 64 9.36 -8.85 14.06
CA THR A 64 10.06 -7.59 14.30
C THR A 64 9.09 -6.48 14.68
N ASP A 65 9.23 -5.87 15.86
CA ASP A 65 8.48 -4.70 16.26
C ASP A 65 8.85 -3.50 15.39
N VAL A 66 7.87 -2.97 14.65
CA VAL A 66 8.10 -1.88 13.68
C VAL A 66 8.59 -0.60 14.33
N SER A 67 8.34 -0.39 15.62
CA SER A 67 8.76 0.80 16.37
C SER A 67 10.18 0.69 16.94
N GLN A 68 10.79 -0.50 16.93
CA GLN A 68 12.08 -0.79 17.55
C GLN A 68 13.20 -1.10 16.55
N SER A 69 12.88 -1.43 15.31
CA SER A 69 13.85 -1.73 14.25
C SER A 69 13.41 -1.12 12.93
N GLU A 70 14.37 -0.88 12.04
CA GLU A 70 14.13 -0.45 10.66
C GLU A 70 14.32 -1.58 9.64
N ASP A 71 14.71 -2.78 10.06
CA ASP A 71 15.06 -3.90 9.19
C ASP A 71 13.89 -4.32 8.28
N TRP A 72 12.67 -4.19 8.76
CA TRP A 72 11.46 -4.49 8.02
C TRP A 72 11.23 -3.55 6.81
N LYS A 73 11.79 -2.33 6.82
CA LYS A 73 11.52 -1.31 5.77
C LYS A 73 11.96 -1.76 4.39
N SER A 74 13.02 -2.56 4.28
CA SER A 74 13.51 -3.09 3.00
C SER A 74 12.57 -4.13 2.37
N HIS A 75 11.68 -4.73 3.16
CA HIS A 75 10.72 -5.75 2.76
C HIS A 75 9.29 -5.21 2.55
N VAL A 76 9.09 -3.91 2.79
CA VAL A 76 7.77 -3.27 2.74
C VAL A 76 7.72 -2.18 1.69
N GLY A 77 6.74 -2.24 0.80
CA GLY A 77 6.40 -1.17 -0.13
C GLY A 77 5.08 -0.52 0.26
N ALA A 78 5.03 0.80 0.30
CA ALA A 78 3.81 1.49 0.69
C ALA A 78 3.51 2.70 -0.20
N TYR A 79 2.23 2.89 -0.50
CA TYR A 79 1.69 4.13 -1.05
C TYR A 79 0.49 4.58 -0.23
N MET A 80 0.65 5.70 0.47
CA MET A 80 -0.37 6.24 1.36
C MET A 80 -1.16 7.38 0.71
N ASP A 81 -0.48 8.31 0.11
CA ASP A 81 -1.07 9.41 -0.66
C ASP A 81 0.00 10.17 -1.48
N LYS A 82 -0.47 11.08 -2.34
CA LYS A 82 0.40 11.86 -3.23
C LYS A 82 1.37 12.80 -2.52
N SER A 83 1.17 13.13 -1.22
CA SER A 83 2.06 14.02 -0.48
C SER A 83 3.43 13.41 -0.20
N PHE A 84 3.57 12.09 -0.36
CA PHE A 84 4.85 11.40 -0.27
C PHE A 84 5.68 11.46 -1.56
N LEU A 85 5.12 11.98 -2.65
CA LEU A 85 5.85 12.17 -3.90
C LEU A 85 6.68 13.46 -3.87
N ILE A 86 7.83 13.45 -4.55
CA ILE A 86 8.66 14.65 -4.69
C ILE A 86 8.19 15.45 -5.91
N ASP A 87 7.41 16.47 -5.67
CA ASP A 87 6.65 17.22 -6.67
C ASP A 87 7.49 17.90 -7.77
N TYR A 88 8.75 18.22 -7.53
CA TYR A 88 9.66 18.90 -8.46
C TYR A 88 10.59 17.96 -9.22
N LEU A 89 10.41 16.66 -9.09
CA LEU A 89 11.03 15.66 -9.95
C LEU A 89 10.06 15.24 -11.07
N THR A 90 10.60 14.77 -12.19
CA THR A 90 9.84 13.97 -13.15
C THR A 90 9.64 12.55 -12.59
N PRO A 91 8.68 11.77 -13.10
CA PRO A 91 8.53 10.36 -12.69
C PRO A 91 9.82 9.55 -12.87
N GLU A 92 10.53 9.76 -13.98
CA GLU A 92 11.81 9.10 -14.25
C GLU A 92 12.86 9.42 -13.18
N GLU A 93 13.05 10.71 -12.87
CA GLU A 93 13.96 11.15 -11.80
C GLU A 93 13.57 10.61 -10.43
N TYR A 94 12.26 10.53 -10.16
CA TYR A 94 11.74 9.99 -8.91
C TYR A 94 11.99 8.48 -8.80
N PHE A 95 11.75 7.71 -9.88
CA PHE A 95 12.10 6.29 -9.92
C PHE A 95 13.60 6.07 -9.77
N GLN A 96 14.43 6.89 -10.42
CA GLN A 96 15.89 6.84 -10.27
C GLN A 96 16.33 7.14 -8.83
N PHE A 97 15.72 8.14 -8.20
CA PHE A 97 16.00 8.48 -6.81
C PHE A 97 15.67 7.29 -5.88
N CYS A 98 14.46 6.73 -5.98
CA CYS A 98 14.05 5.59 -5.17
C CYS A 98 14.88 4.33 -5.48
N GLY A 99 15.14 4.04 -6.76
CA GLY A 99 15.95 2.89 -7.17
C GLY A 99 17.38 2.92 -6.61
N ARG A 100 17.98 4.10 -6.53
CA ARG A 100 19.31 4.27 -5.90
C ARG A 100 19.30 3.98 -4.41
N MET A 101 18.21 4.28 -3.70
CA MET A 101 18.08 3.94 -2.28
C MET A 101 18.08 2.42 -2.05
N TYR A 102 17.59 1.65 -3.04
CA TYR A 102 17.63 0.18 -3.04
C TYR A 102 18.88 -0.40 -3.72
N GLY A 103 19.84 0.44 -4.11
CA GLY A 103 21.10 0.00 -4.71
C GLY A 103 20.98 -0.46 -6.17
N PHE A 104 19.91 -0.10 -6.90
CA PHE A 104 19.73 -0.50 -8.28
C PHE A 104 20.63 0.31 -9.23
N ASP A 105 21.26 -0.40 -10.15
CA ASP A 105 21.87 0.25 -11.32
C ASP A 105 20.79 0.65 -12.35
N ALA A 106 21.19 1.40 -13.35
CA ALA A 106 20.26 1.93 -14.37
C ALA A 106 19.58 0.82 -15.18
N ALA A 107 20.27 -0.28 -15.47
CA ALA A 107 19.73 -1.39 -16.26
C ALA A 107 18.64 -2.15 -15.47
N THR A 108 18.94 -2.50 -14.22
CA THR A 108 17.99 -3.15 -13.29
C THR A 108 16.76 -2.26 -13.08
N LEU A 109 16.95 -0.97 -12.84
CA LEU A 109 15.85 -0.05 -12.64
C LEU A 109 14.96 0.04 -13.89
N HIS A 110 15.55 0.17 -15.07
CA HIS A 110 14.81 0.21 -16.33
C HIS A 110 13.96 -1.05 -16.53
N GLU A 111 14.54 -2.24 -16.31
CA GLU A 111 13.81 -3.51 -16.39
C GLU A 111 12.63 -3.54 -15.44
N ARG A 112 12.83 -3.09 -14.20
CA ARG A 112 11.77 -3.07 -13.18
C ARG A 112 10.63 -2.11 -13.53
N ILE A 113 10.94 -0.91 -14.03
CA ILE A 113 9.93 0.05 -14.49
C ILE A 113 9.18 -0.50 -15.70
N TYR A 114 9.87 -1.15 -16.64
CA TYR A 114 9.30 -1.69 -17.86
C TYR A 114 8.20 -2.74 -17.59
N ARG A 115 8.30 -3.51 -16.50
CA ARG A 115 7.25 -4.44 -16.06
C ARG A 115 5.89 -3.76 -15.83
N TYR A 116 5.91 -2.46 -15.54
CA TYR A 116 4.72 -1.66 -15.25
C TYR A 116 4.34 -0.69 -16.37
N GLU A 117 4.98 -0.79 -17.55
CA GLU A 117 4.79 0.17 -18.66
C GLU A 117 3.32 0.32 -19.06
N ARG A 118 2.58 -0.80 -19.14
CA ARG A 118 1.17 -0.80 -19.51
C ARG A 118 0.29 -0.04 -18.49
N PHE A 119 0.63 -0.10 -17.22
CA PHE A 119 -0.09 0.61 -16.16
C PHE A 119 0.30 2.08 -16.09
N LEU A 120 1.59 2.38 -16.24
CA LEU A 120 2.09 3.76 -16.22
C LEU A 120 1.60 4.55 -17.43
N GLY A 121 1.72 3.97 -18.62
CA GLY A 121 1.36 4.64 -19.87
C GLY A 121 2.37 5.67 -20.37
N ASP A 122 2.19 6.12 -21.59
CA ASP A 122 3.13 7.01 -22.30
C ASP A 122 3.28 8.38 -21.64
N GLU A 123 2.23 8.92 -21.04
CA GLU A 123 2.26 10.23 -20.38
C GLU A 123 3.24 10.27 -19.20
N ILE A 124 3.38 9.14 -18.47
CA ILE A 124 4.33 9.04 -17.36
C ILE A 124 5.74 8.71 -17.86
N LEU A 125 5.84 7.81 -18.85
CA LEU A 125 7.12 7.27 -19.29
C LEU A 125 7.85 8.13 -20.33
N LYS A 126 7.11 8.89 -21.16
CA LYS A 126 7.69 9.62 -22.32
C LYS A 126 7.66 11.13 -22.15
N GLU A 127 6.72 11.66 -21.36
CA GLU A 127 6.61 13.09 -21.15
C GLU A 127 7.47 13.54 -19.96
N LYS A 128 8.35 14.53 -20.20
CA LYS A 128 9.24 15.09 -19.17
C LYS A 128 8.51 16.16 -18.33
N LYS A 129 7.35 15.77 -17.76
CA LYS A 129 6.58 16.62 -16.85
C LYS A 129 7.00 16.39 -15.41
N TYR A 130 7.09 17.46 -14.62
CA TYR A 130 7.22 17.33 -13.17
C TYR A 130 6.00 16.66 -12.55
N ILE A 131 6.21 15.89 -11.48
CA ILE A 131 5.13 15.18 -10.76
C ILE A 131 4.01 16.15 -10.36
N ARG A 132 4.32 17.38 -9.92
CA ARG A 132 3.31 18.40 -9.59
C ARG A 132 2.33 18.70 -10.72
N ASN A 133 2.77 18.55 -11.98
CA ASN A 133 2.00 18.87 -13.18
C ASN A 133 1.23 17.66 -13.74
N LEU A 134 1.39 16.47 -13.15
CA LEU A 134 0.65 15.28 -13.53
C LEU A 134 -0.79 15.34 -13.03
N SER A 135 -1.69 14.64 -13.72
CA SER A 135 -3.04 14.37 -13.21
C SER A 135 -2.99 13.61 -11.88
N ALA A 136 -4.06 13.69 -11.09
CA ALA A 136 -4.14 12.95 -9.82
C ALA A 136 -3.98 11.44 -10.04
N GLY A 137 -4.54 10.88 -11.13
CA GLY A 137 -4.39 9.47 -11.50
C GLY A 137 -2.95 9.10 -11.84
N ASN A 138 -2.23 9.95 -12.58
CA ASN A 138 -0.84 9.69 -12.93
C ASN A 138 0.11 9.82 -11.72
N LYS A 139 -0.15 10.73 -10.79
CA LYS A 139 0.53 10.76 -9.48
C LYS A 139 0.30 9.46 -8.72
N GLN A 140 -0.94 8.98 -8.68
CA GLN A 140 -1.32 7.70 -8.06
C GLN A 140 -0.54 6.54 -8.67
N LYS A 141 -0.55 6.40 -10.00
CA LYS A 141 0.20 5.36 -10.73
C LYS A 141 1.69 5.40 -10.42
N THR A 142 2.30 6.59 -10.44
CA THR A 142 3.71 6.79 -10.13
C THR A 142 4.04 6.31 -8.72
N GLY A 143 3.25 6.69 -7.72
CA GLY A 143 3.46 6.29 -6.34
C GLY A 143 3.28 4.79 -6.11
N ILE A 144 2.24 4.18 -6.69
CA ILE A 144 2.00 2.74 -6.58
C ILE A 144 3.16 1.94 -7.19
N VAL A 145 3.61 2.31 -8.40
CA VAL A 145 4.74 1.61 -9.04
C VAL A 145 6.02 1.79 -8.23
N THR A 146 6.27 2.98 -7.68
CA THR A 146 7.43 3.19 -6.79
C THR A 146 7.42 2.25 -5.58
N ALA A 147 6.25 2.03 -4.98
CA ALA A 147 6.10 1.10 -3.85
C ALA A 147 6.41 -0.36 -4.22
N LEU A 148 6.32 -0.73 -5.50
CA LEU A 148 6.56 -2.09 -5.99
C LEU A 148 7.97 -2.32 -6.55
N LEU A 149 8.75 -1.26 -6.79
CA LEU A 149 10.04 -1.35 -7.52
C LEU A 149 11.06 -2.31 -6.89
N HIS A 150 11.11 -2.41 -5.58
CA HIS A 150 12.09 -3.24 -4.88
C HIS A 150 11.62 -4.68 -4.58
N ASN A 151 10.48 -5.07 -5.16
CA ASN A 151 9.83 -6.37 -4.96
C ASN A 151 9.57 -6.68 -3.47
N PRO A 152 8.82 -5.81 -2.75
CA PRO A 152 8.53 -6.02 -1.35
C PRO A 152 7.68 -7.28 -1.09
N GLU A 153 7.89 -7.89 0.08
CA GLU A 153 7.11 -9.02 0.58
C GLU A 153 5.75 -8.58 1.15
N LEU A 154 5.68 -7.32 1.62
CA LEU A 154 4.46 -6.67 2.07
C LEU A 154 4.22 -5.39 1.28
N VAL A 155 3.02 -5.24 0.72
CA VAL A 155 2.58 -4.03 0.03
C VAL A 155 1.38 -3.42 0.74
N ILE A 156 1.45 -2.14 1.10
CA ILE A 156 0.36 -1.40 1.74
C ILE A 156 -0.08 -0.24 0.84
N LEU A 157 -1.32 -0.27 0.39
CA LEU A 157 -1.88 0.75 -0.50
C LEU A 157 -3.15 1.36 0.11
N ASP A 158 -3.10 2.65 0.41
CA ASP A 158 -4.24 3.38 0.95
C ASP A 158 -5.07 3.99 -0.18
N GLU A 159 -6.33 3.53 -0.35
CA GLU A 159 -7.29 3.96 -1.36
C GLU A 159 -6.70 4.00 -2.80
N PRO A 160 -6.03 2.93 -3.30
CA PRO A 160 -5.24 2.98 -4.54
C PRO A 160 -6.08 3.12 -5.82
N PHE A 161 -7.40 2.92 -5.76
CA PHE A 161 -8.29 3.03 -6.91
C PHE A 161 -8.85 4.46 -7.11
N ASN A 162 -8.65 5.34 -6.12
CA ASN A 162 -9.08 6.73 -6.25
C ASN A 162 -8.34 7.42 -7.40
N PHE A 163 -9.04 8.33 -8.09
CA PHE A 163 -8.52 9.12 -9.22
C PHE A 163 -8.12 8.31 -10.47
N LEU A 164 -8.23 6.99 -10.45
CA LEU A 164 -7.99 6.15 -11.62
C LEU A 164 -9.27 6.01 -12.46
N ASP A 165 -9.11 6.07 -13.78
CA ASP A 165 -10.16 5.72 -14.73
C ASP A 165 -10.46 4.20 -14.68
N PRO A 166 -11.62 3.74 -15.18
CA PRO A 166 -12.01 2.33 -15.11
C PRO A 166 -10.98 1.36 -15.73
N THR A 167 -10.32 1.76 -16.82
CA THR A 167 -9.28 0.94 -17.46
C THR A 167 -8.07 0.80 -16.56
N SER A 168 -7.60 1.90 -15.97
CA SER A 168 -6.48 1.91 -15.03
C SER A 168 -6.80 1.14 -13.74
N GLN A 169 -8.05 1.19 -13.26
CA GLN A 169 -8.50 0.39 -12.11
C GLN A 169 -8.43 -1.11 -12.41
N SER A 170 -8.89 -1.53 -13.61
CA SER A 170 -8.80 -2.93 -14.05
C SER A 170 -7.34 -3.38 -14.17
N LEU A 171 -6.48 -2.58 -14.78
CA LEU A 171 -5.05 -2.86 -14.89
C LEU A 171 -4.39 -3.01 -13.52
N LEU A 172 -4.73 -2.13 -12.55
CA LEU A 172 -4.20 -2.23 -11.20
C LEU A 172 -4.63 -3.52 -10.50
N LYS A 173 -5.91 -3.93 -10.63
CA LYS A 173 -6.38 -5.19 -10.04
C LYS A 173 -5.59 -6.38 -10.60
N HIS A 174 -5.43 -6.47 -11.93
CA HIS A 174 -4.64 -7.53 -12.56
C HIS A 174 -3.18 -7.51 -12.11
N LEU A 175 -2.57 -6.32 -12.04
CA LEU A 175 -1.20 -6.14 -11.59
C LEU A 175 -1.01 -6.66 -10.17
N LEU A 176 -1.89 -6.29 -9.24
CA LEU A 176 -1.77 -6.68 -7.83
C LEU A 176 -2.01 -8.19 -7.63
N LYS A 177 -2.98 -8.80 -8.35
CA LYS A 177 -3.18 -10.26 -8.33
C LYS A 177 -1.93 -10.99 -8.82
N HIS A 178 -1.41 -10.60 -9.97
CA HIS A 178 -0.20 -11.20 -10.54
C HIS A 178 1.03 -11.01 -9.63
N TYR A 179 1.20 -9.81 -9.07
CA TYR A 179 2.27 -9.53 -8.12
C TYR A 179 2.19 -10.43 -6.87
N CYS A 180 1.00 -10.57 -6.28
CA CYS A 180 0.79 -11.46 -5.13
C CYS A 180 1.17 -12.91 -5.45
N GLU A 181 0.76 -13.40 -6.62
CA GLU A 181 1.04 -14.78 -7.07
C GLU A 181 2.51 -15.02 -7.37
N GLU A 182 3.17 -14.11 -8.10
CA GLU A 182 4.58 -14.26 -8.49
C GLU A 182 5.56 -14.06 -7.34
N GLN A 183 5.37 -12.98 -6.58
CA GLN A 183 6.29 -12.61 -5.51
C GLN A 183 5.96 -13.29 -4.17
N LYS A 184 4.83 -14.02 -4.10
CA LYS A 184 4.28 -14.56 -2.85
C LYS A 184 4.13 -13.45 -1.78
N ALA A 185 3.78 -12.25 -2.24
CA ALA A 185 3.65 -11.07 -1.39
C ALA A 185 2.30 -11.04 -0.68
N THR A 186 2.29 -10.43 0.50
CA THR A 186 1.06 -10.02 1.18
C THR A 186 0.73 -8.60 0.73
N ILE A 187 -0.53 -8.35 0.35
CA ILE A 187 -0.97 -7.02 -0.11
C ILE A 187 -2.15 -6.56 0.73
N LEU A 188 -2.02 -5.39 1.35
CA LEU A 188 -3.11 -4.73 2.07
C LEU A 188 -3.60 -3.54 1.25
N VAL A 189 -4.89 -3.53 0.96
CA VAL A 189 -5.53 -2.46 0.20
C VAL A 189 -6.68 -1.90 1.00
N SER A 190 -6.66 -0.60 1.33
CA SER A 190 -7.83 0.05 1.90
C SER A 190 -8.81 0.47 0.80
N SER A 191 -10.09 0.39 1.07
CA SER A 191 -11.13 0.93 0.21
C SER A 191 -12.42 1.25 0.98
N HIS A 192 -13.14 2.23 0.49
CA HIS A 192 -14.54 2.48 0.89
C HIS A 192 -15.52 1.93 -0.17
N ASN A 193 -15.03 1.39 -1.29
CA ASN A 193 -15.83 0.81 -2.37
C ASN A 193 -15.78 -0.71 -2.33
N LEU A 194 -16.94 -1.33 -2.05
CA LEU A 194 -17.08 -2.78 -1.93
C LEU A 194 -16.69 -3.52 -3.21
N SER A 195 -17.10 -3.02 -4.38
CA SER A 195 -16.84 -3.71 -5.66
C SER A 195 -15.34 -3.89 -5.93
N HIS A 196 -14.52 -2.86 -5.67
CA HIS A 196 -13.08 -2.99 -5.86
C HIS A 196 -12.46 -4.01 -4.91
N THR A 197 -12.95 -4.03 -3.67
CA THR A 197 -12.42 -4.92 -2.62
C THR A 197 -12.77 -6.37 -2.90
N VAL A 198 -14.04 -6.66 -3.21
CA VAL A 198 -14.51 -8.03 -3.49
C VAL A 198 -13.81 -8.61 -4.72
N ASP A 199 -13.70 -7.83 -5.80
CA ASP A 199 -13.05 -8.32 -7.04
C ASP A 199 -11.53 -8.57 -6.90
N LEU A 200 -10.88 -7.91 -5.95
CA LEU A 200 -9.41 -7.99 -5.81
C LEU A 200 -8.97 -8.93 -4.71
N SER A 201 -9.63 -8.88 -3.56
CA SER A 201 -9.11 -9.42 -2.30
C SER A 201 -9.51 -10.87 -2.10
N THR A 202 -8.60 -11.67 -1.55
CA THR A 202 -8.87 -13.04 -1.09
C THR A 202 -9.40 -13.07 0.34
N ARG A 203 -9.24 -11.95 1.07
CA ARG A 203 -9.73 -11.76 2.44
C ARG A 203 -10.22 -10.33 2.63
N ILE A 204 -11.33 -10.14 3.32
CA ILE A 204 -11.95 -8.84 3.54
C ILE A 204 -12.11 -8.61 5.04
N VAL A 205 -11.53 -7.50 5.51
CA VAL A 205 -11.66 -7.07 6.91
C VAL A 205 -12.44 -5.77 6.96
N LEU A 206 -13.50 -5.75 7.76
CA LEU A 206 -14.33 -4.57 8.00
C LEU A 206 -13.84 -3.82 9.23
N LEU A 207 -13.41 -2.58 9.04
CA LEU A 207 -13.03 -1.65 10.11
C LEU A 207 -14.13 -0.60 10.31
N GLU A 208 -14.60 -0.45 11.54
CA GLU A 208 -15.55 0.58 11.92
C GLU A 208 -15.19 1.18 13.28
N GLN A 209 -15.14 2.51 13.34
CA GLN A 209 -14.81 3.26 14.56
C GLN A 209 -13.54 2.77 15.27
N GLY A 210 -12.55 2.35 14.51
CA GLY A 210 -11.27 1.86 15.01
C GLY A 210 -11.22 0.37 15.39
N HIS A 211 -12.35 -0.36 15.29
CA HIS A 211 -12.43 -1.77 15.64
C HIS A 211 -12.58 -2.66 14.41
N LEU A 212 -11.97 -3.84 14.44
CA LEU A 212 -12.21 -4.87 13.43
C LEU A 212 -13.52 -5.59 13.75
N LEU A 213 -14.53 -5.41 12.91
CA LEU A 213 -15.87 -5.98 13.13
C LEU A 213 -16.06 -7.35 12.50
N ARG A 214 -15.48 -7.54 11.33
CA ARG A 214 -15.60 -8.76 10.52
C ARG A 214 -14.28 -9.05 9.85
N ASP A 215 -13.99 -10.31 9.71
CA ASP A 215 -12.87 -10.88 8.97
C ASP A 215 -13.42 -12.07 8.18
N LEU A 216 -13.42 -11.93 6.86
CA LEU A 216 -14.11 -12.84 5.94
C LEU A 216 -13.13 -13.36 4.88
N ASP A 217 -13.11 -14.65 4.72
CA ASP A 217 -12.49 -15.29 3.57
C ASP A 217 -13.31 -15.00 2.30
N ASN A 218 -12.65 -14.65 1.21
CA ASN A 218 -13.27 -14.28 -0.07
C ASN A 218 -12.66 -15.09 -1.23
N THR A 219 -12.24 -16.32 -0.97
CA THR A 219 -11.60 -17.20 -1.97
C THR A 219 -12.59 -17.72 -3.01
N ASP A 220 -13.89 -17.65 -2.77
CA ASP A 220 -14.97 -18.14 -3.65
C ASP A 220 -15.63 -17.02 -4.50
N GLY A 221 -15.02 -15.82 -4.57
CA GLY A 221 -15.54 -14.63 -5.29
C GLY A 221 -15.07 -14.50 -6.74
#